data_0acd9cc59a2118f385bfa67b65ab5bba
#
_entry.id   0acd9cc59a2118f385bfa67b65ab5bba
#
_cell.length_a   1.000
_cell.length_b   1.000
_cell.length_c   1.000
_cell.angle_alpha   90.00
_cell.angle_beta   90.00
_cell.angle_gamma   90.00
#
_symmetry.space_group_name_H-M   'P 1'
#
loop_
_entity.id
_entity.type
_entity.pdbx_description
1 polymer ?
#
loop_
_entity_poly.entity_id
_entity_poly.type
_entity_poly.pdbx_seq_one_letter_code
_entity_poly.pdbx_strand_id
1 'polypeptide(L)'
;NLFISANTDVHGATAHDHGRSGFDRPMTLIFAKEKTLESVREALEAKRTLAYGFGAVCGEEQLLKDFFTASMKVTVNRIGTQNVYLTVTNTSSITYVLKRGDSNQVKLAPFHSMQFSMPKTRETFDLTVLNMYSSKDGHPTVTLNY
;
A
#
# COMPACT_ATOMS: atom_id res chain seq x y z
N ASN A 1 10.17 15.14 -17.05
CA ASN A 1 9.53 14.11 -16.23
C ASN A 1 9.16 14.70 -14.87
N LEU A 2 7.87 14.77 -14.52
CA LEU A 2 7.38 15.34 -13.27
C LEU A 2 7.17 14.23 -12.22
N PHE A 3 7.22 14.59 -10.94
CA PHE A 3 6.76 13.70 -9.85
C PHE A 3 5.23 13.73 -9.76
N ILE A 4 4.63 12.68 -9.21
CA ILE A 4 3.20 12.64 -8.94
C ILE A 4 2.88 13.31 -7.62
N SER A 5 1.78 14.09 -7.58
CA SER A 5 1.29 14.72 -6.35
C SER A 5 -0.24 14.68 -6.29
N ALA A 6 -0.77 14.72 -5.08
CA ALA A 6 -2.19 14.91 -4.81
C ALA A 6 -2.36 16.05 -3.80
N ASN A 7 -3.34 16.92 -4.08
CA ASN A 7 -3.66 18.08 -3.24
C ASN A 7 -5.15 18.10 -2.94
N THR A 8 -5.51 18.76 -1.85
CA THR A 8 -6.91 18.80 -1.37
C THR A 8 -7.76 19.82 -2.07
N ASP A 9 -7.15 20.85 -2.67
CA ASP A 9 -7.83 22.05 -3.19
C ASP A 9 -8.78 22.72 -2.17
N VAL A 10 -8.43 22.62 -0.88
CA VAL A 10 -9.25 23.13 0.23
C VAL A 10 -9.10 24.64 0.34
N HIS A 11 -10.23 25.35 0.36
CA HIS A 11 -10.31 26.80 0.54
C HIS A 11 -10.84 27.22 1.93
N GLY A 12 -11.13 26.25 2.79
CA GLY A 12 -11.63 26.44 4.16
C GLY A 12 -10.97 25.48 5.16
N ALA A 13 -11.67 25.18 6.25
CA ALA A 13 -11.17 24.23 7.23
C ALA A 13 -11.27 22.80 6.69
N THR A 14 -10.14 22.09 6.59
CA THR A 14 -10.04 20.72 6.07
C THR A 14 -11.02 19.75 6.71
N ALA A 15 -11.30 19.90 8.02
CA ALA A 15 -12.26 19.07 8.75
C ALA A 15 -13.69 19.19 8.24
N HIS A 16 -14.07 20.33 7.64
CA HIS A 16 -15.40 20.52 7.07
C HIS A 16 -15.55 19.81 5.72
N ASP A 17 -14.49 19.79 4.93
CA ASP A 17 -14.53 19.26 3.55
C ASP A 17 -14.29 17.76 3.51
N HIS A 18 -13.44 17.22 4.39
CA HIS A 18 -13.06 15.80 4.38
C HIS A 18 -13.60 15.00 5.59
N GLY A 19 -13.83 15.63 6.74
CA GLY A 19 -14.31 14.93 7.94
C GLY A 19 -15.74 14.37 7.84
N ARG A 20 -16.56 14.88 6.92
CA ARG A 20 -17.96 14.45 6.72
C ARG A 20 -18.13 13.43 5.60
N SER A 21 -17.19 13.33 4.69
CA SER A 21 -17.28 12.47 3.51
C SER A 21 -16.90 11.01 3.79
N GLY A 22 -16.27 10.71 4.92
CA GLY A 22 -15.73 9.38 5.24
C GLY A 22 -14.54 8.98 4.36
N PHE A 23 -14.02 9.91 3.53
CA PHE A 23 -12.84 9.69 2.69
C PHE A 23 -11.62 10.38 3.30
N ASP A 24 -10.48 9.72 3.16
CA ASP A 24 -9.21 10.32 3.55
C ASP A 24 -8.89 11.53 2.67
N ARG A 25 -8.32 12.54 3.31
CA ARG A 25 -7.85 13.74 2.63
C ARG A 25 -6.80 13.39 1.56
N PRO A 26 -6.94 13.87 0.31
CA PRO A 26 -5.90 13.74 -0.68
C PRO A 26 -4.58 14.34 -0.19
N MET A 27 -3.49 13.62 -0.35
CA MET A 27 -2.16 14.04 0.09
C MET A 27 -1.06 13.42 -0.76
N THR A 28 0.08 14.09 -0.82
CA THR A 28 1.30 13.55 -1.40
C THR A 28 2.10 12.86 -0.31
N LEU A 29 2.39 11.58 -0.49
CA LEU A 29 3.33 10.84 0.35
C LEU A 29 4.74 11.07 -0.21
N ILE A 30 5.67 11.54 0.62
CA ILE A 30 7.05 11.85 0.25
C ILE A 30 7.99 10.94 1.02
N PHE A 31 8.82 10.18 0.31
CA PHE A 31 9.77 9.24 0.91
C PHE A 31 11.15 9.89 1.04
N ALA A 32 11.27 10.75 2.05
CA ALA A 32 12.49 11.41 2.45
C ALA A 32 13.26 10.56 3.48
N LYS A 33 14.61 10.63 3.46
CA LYS A 33 15.44 9.91 4.44
C LYS A 33 15.35 10.51 5.83
N GLU A 34 15.14 11.82 5.90
CA GLU A 34 15.08 12.61 7.14
C GLU A 34 14.01 13.70 7.03
N LYS A 35 13.56 14.23 8.17
CA LYS A 35 12.62 15.36 8.23
C LYS A 35 13.34 16.71 8.10
N THR A 36 14.16 16.87 7.05
CA THR A 36 14.85 18.12 6.71
C THR A 36 14.38 18.64 5.36
N LEU A 37 14.51 19.93 5.13
CA LEU A 37 14.14 20.56 3.85
C LEU A 37 14.94 19.98 2.69
N GLU A 38 16.22 19.76 2.92
CA GLU A 38 17.16 19.18 1.93
C GLU A 38 16.75 17.77 1.54
N SER A 39 16.42 16.92 2.53
CA SER A 39 15.98 15.54 2.29
C SER A 39 14.62 15.46 1.58
N VAL A 40 13.70 16.36 1.90
CA VAL A 40 12.42 16.47 1.20
C VAL A 40 12.64 16.92 -0.25
N ARG A 41 13.47 17.93 -0.48
CA ARG A 41 13.81 18.39 -1.84
C ARG A 41 14.43 17.26 -2.67
N GLU A 42 15.42 16.55 -2.11
CA GLU A 42 16.08 15.42 -2.75
C GLU A 42 15.07 14.32 -3.11
N ALA A 43 14.12 14.01 -2.22
CA ALA A 43 13.08 13.03 -2.48
C ALA A 43 12.13 13.45 -3.63
N LEU A 44 11.77 14.74 -3.70
CA LEU A 44 10.96 15.30 -4.79
C LEU A 44 11.71 15.24 -6.13
N GLU A 45 12.97 15.65 -6.16
CA GLU A 45 13.83 15.60 -7.35
C GLU A 45 14.05 14.16 -7.83
N ALA A 46 14.23 13.22 -6.90
CA ALA A 46 14.32 11.79 -7.17
C ALA A 46 12.95 11.10 -7.44
N LYS A 47 11.84 11.86 -7.45
CA LYS A 47 10.47 11.38 -7.71
C LYS A 47 9.98 10.30 -6.74
N ARG A 48 10.49 10.29 -5.54
CA ARG A 48 10.05 9.37 -4.48
C ARG A 48 8.78 9.90 -3.83
N THR A 49 7.69 9.96 -4.63
CA THR A 49 6.37 10.41 -4.19
C THR A 49 5.26 9.48 -4.67
N LEU A 50 4.23 9.34 -3.85
CA LEU A 50 2.97 8.70 -4.21
C LEU A 50 1.82 9.67 -3.94
N ALA A 51 0.79 9.64 -4.80
CA ALA A 51 -0.46 10.36 -4.58
C ALA A 51 -1.43 9.44 -3.83
N TYR A 52 -1.98 9.91 -2.71
CA TYR A 52 -2.98 9.20 -1.92
C TYR A 52 -4.26 10.02 -1.84
N GLY A 53 -5.41 9.38 -2.01
CA GLY A 53 -6.72 10.00 -1.84
C GLY A 53 -7.85 9.06 -2.23
N PHE A 54 -9.02 9.26 -1.62
CA PHE A 54 -10.24 8.47 -1.90
C PHE A 54 -10.02 6.95 -1.77
N GLY A 55 -9.13 6.53 -0.88
CA GLY A 55 -8.78 5.13 -0.66
C GLY A 55 -7.87 4.52 -1.73
N ALA A 56 -7.35 5.31 -2.67
CA ALA A 56 -6.42 4.88 -3.70
C ALA A 56 -5.01 5.43 -3.50
N VAL A 57 -4.00 4.70 -3.94
CA VAL A 57 -2.59 5.13 -3.99
C VAL A 57 -2.11 5.05 -5.44
N CYS A 58 -1.55 6.12 -5.95
CA CYS A 58 -1.06 6.18 -7.33
C CYS A 58 0.42 6.59 -7.38
N GLY A 59 1.18 6.01 -8.30
CA GLY A 59 2.56 6.36 -8.50
C GLY A 59 3.36 5.42 -9.38
N GLU A 60 4.66 5.52 -9.31
CA GLU A 60 5.58 4.65 -10.03
C GLU A 60 5.47 3.21 -9.47
N GLU A 61 5.49 2.22 -10.36
CA GLU A 61 5.17 0.83 -10.01
C GLU A 61 6.10 0.24 -8.95
N GLN A 62 7.42 0.46 -9.10
CA GLN A 62 8.38 -0.08 -8.14
C GLN A 62 8.22 0.57 -6.77
N LEU A 63 8.00 1.88 -6.72
CA LEU A 63 7.77 2.60 -5.45
C LEU A 63 6.46 2.15 -4.77
N LEU A 64 5.40 1.85 -5.54
CA LEU A 64 4.16 1.25 -5.01
C LEU A 64 4.42 -0.13 -4.40
N LYS A 65 5.20 -0.99 -5.08
CA LYS A 65 5.57 -2.31 -4.59
C LYS A 65 6.40 -2.24 -3.30
N ASP A 66 7.38 -1.36 -3.26
CA ASP A 66 8.24 -1.16 -2.09
C ASP A 66 7.43 -0.62 -0.90
N PHE A 67 6.56 0.36 -1.14
CA PHE A 67 5.67 0.91 -0.13
C PHE A 67 4.71 -0.14 0.43
N PHE A 68 4.07 -0.95 -0.41
CA PHE A 68 3.21 -2.05 0.03
C PHE A 68 4.00 -3.07 0.84
N THR A 69 5.16 -3.52 0.33
CA THR A 69 6.01 -4.50 1.03
C THR A 69 6.42 -4.01 2.41
N ALA A 70 6.86 -2.75 2.53
CA ALA A 70 7.22 -2.12 3.81
C ALA A 70 6.04 -1.99 4.78
N SER A 71 4.81 -1.98 4.26
CA SER A 71 3.57 -1.91 5.05
C SER A 71 3.08 -3.28 5.53
N MET A 72 3.69 -4.38 5.09
CA MET A 72 3.25 -5.74 5.40
C MET A 72 4.23 -6.45 6.33
N LYS A 73 3.68 -7.11 7.35
CA LYS A 73 4.41 -8.08 8.18
C LYS A 73 3.84 -9.46 7.93
N VAL A 74 4.66 -10.38 7.43
CA VAL A 74 4.30 -11.79 7.25
C VAL A 74 4.86 -12.59 8.43
N THR A 75 4.04 -13.47 9.00
CA THR A 75 4.42 -14.34 10.11
C THR A 75 3.96 -15.77 9.83
N VAL A 76 4.86 -16.72 9.99
CA VAL A 76 4.54 -18.15 9.96
C VAL A 76 4.00 -18.54 11.33
N ASN A 77 2.71 -18.92 11.37
CA ASN A 77 2.06 -19.32 12.64
C ASN A 77 2.28 -20.79 12.95
N ARG A 78 2.19 -21.65 11.93
CA ARG A 78 2.32 -23.09 12.07
C ARG A 78 2.75 -23.73 10.75
N ILE A 79 3.62 -24.73 10.84
CA ILE A 79 3.99 -25.60 9.72
C ILE A 79 3.25 -26.93 9.90
N GLY A 80 2.32 -27.21 9.00
CA GLY A 80 1.61 -28.49 8.95
C GLY A 80 2.33 -29.52 8.09
N THR A 81 1.68 -30.64 7.83
CA THR A 81 2.26 -31.72 7.00
C THR A 81 2.41 -31.28 5.53
N GLN A 82 1.37 -30.65 4.97
CA GLN A 82 1.33 -30.23 3.57
C GLN A 82 1.30 -28.70 3.39
N ASN A 83 0.84 -27.97 4.40
CA ASN A 83 0.63 -26.52 4.34
C ASN A 83 1.39 -25.77 5.43
N VAL A 84 1.74 -24.53 5.11
CA VAL A 84 2.19 -23.49 6.05
C VAL A 84 1.03 -22.53 6.30
N TYR A 85 0.77 -22.19 7.55
CA TYR A 85 -0.27 -21.24 7.95
C TYR A 85 0.37 -19.90 8.27
N LEU A 86 -0.10 -18.87 7.58
CA LEU A 86 0.48 -17.53 7.59
C LEU A 86 -0.49 -16.51 8.17
N THR A 87 0.05 -15.51 8.82
CA THR A 87 -0.63 -14.24 9.11
C THR A 87 0.06 -13.11 8.34
N VAL A 88 -0.72 -12.36 7.58
CA VAL A 88 -0.28 -11.11 6.95
C VAL A 88 -0.93 -9.96 7.69
N THR A 89 -0.11 -9.09 8.26
CA THR A 89 -0.53 -7.91 9.03
C THR A 89 -0.22 -6.64 8.26
N ASN A 90 -1.21 -5.80 8.08
CA ASN A 90 -1.04 -4.43 7.61
C ASN A 90 -0.56 -3.56 8.78
N THR A 91 0.65 -3.02 8.70
CA THR A 91 1.24 -2.16 9.74
C THR A 91 1.05 -0.67 9.46
N SER A 92 0.34 -0.33 8.36
CA SER A 92 0.10 1.05 7.94
C SER A 92 -1.29 1.54 8.31
N SER A 93 -1.52 2.85 8.12
CA SER A 93 -2.82 3.50 8.25
C SER A 93 -3.69 3.44 6.99
N ILE A 94 -3.24 2.75 5.94
CA ILE A 94 -3.94 2.64 4.65
C ILE A 94 -4.70 1.32 4.57
N THR A 95 -5.94 1.36 4.09
CA THR A 95 -6.68 0.15 3.72
C THR A 95 -6.19 -0.37 2.38
N TYR A 96 -5.89 -1.66 2.28
CA TYR A 96 -5.55 -2.32 1.01
C TYR A 96 -6.68 -3.22 0.53
N VAL A 97 -6.93 -3.22 -0.78
CA VAL A 97 -7.83 -4.16 -1.44
C VAL A 97 -6.98 -5.17 -2.19
N LEU A 98 -6.95 -6.39 -1.69
CA LEU A 98 -6.03 -7.44 -2.12
C LEU A 98 -6.73 -8.53 -2.90
N LYS A 99 -6.05 -9.06 -3.91
CA LYS A 99 -6.47 -10.24 -4.66
C LYS A 99 -5.29 -11.20 -4.80
N ARG A 100 -5.54 -12.50 -4.57
CA ARG A 100 -4.55 -13.57 -4.75
C ARG A 100 -5.00 -14.48 -5.90
N GLY A 101 -4.31 -14.41 -7.04
CA GLY A 101 -4.72 -15.15 -8.25
C GLY A 101 -6.18 -14.88 -8.60
N ASP A 102 -6.96 -15.93 -8.81
CA ASP A 102 -8.39 -15.85 -9.14
C ASP A 102 -9.33 -15.80 -7.93
N SER A 103 -8.79 -15.65 -6.70
CA SER A 103 -9.61 -15.55 -5.50
C SER A 103 -10.46 -14.29 -5.46
N ASN A 104 -11.47 -14.27 -4.60
CA ASN A 104 -12.21 -13.05 -4.31
C ASN A 104 -11.28 -11.99 -3.69
N GLN A 105 -11.62 -10.72 -3.94
CA GLN A 105 -10.91 -9.62 -3.31
C GLN A 105 -11.20 -9.56 -1.80
N VAL A 106 -10.20 -9.16 -1.02
CA VAL A 106 -10.26 -8.99 0.42
C VAL A 106 -9.79 -7.59 0.80
N LYS A 107 -10.52 -6.91 1.67
CA LYS A 107 -10.08 -5.65 2.28
C LYS A 107 -9.26 -5.97 3.53
N LEU A 108 -8.02 -5.47 3.57
CA LEU A 108 -7.16 -5.51 4.74
C LEU A 108 -7.08 -4.10 5.34
N ALA A 109 -7.85 -3.89 6.41
CA ALA A 109 -7.95 -2.60 7.08
C ALA A 109 -6.62 -2.18 7.75
N PRO A 110 -6.45 -0.89 8.10
CA PRO A 110 -5.30 -0.41 8.85
C PRO A 110 -5.09 -1.22 10.13
N PHE A 111 -3.86 -1.65 10.39
CA PHE A 111 -3.46 -2.38 11.61
C PHE A 111 -4.21 -3.70 11.86
N HIS A 112 -4.83 -4.25 10.81
CA HIS A 112 -5.51 -5.56 10.87
C HIS A 112 -4.67 -6.65 10.22
N SER A 113 -5.05 -7.89 10.51
CA SER A 113 -4.40 -9.09 9.98
C SER A 113 -5.39 -9.98 9.25
N MET A 114 -4.91 -10.69 8.25
CA MET A 114 -5.61 -11.80 7.62
C MET A 114 -4.78 -13.08 7.72
N GLN A 115 -5.46 -14.23 7.75
CA GLN A 115 -4.81 -15.54 7.81
C GLN A 115 -5.18 -16.38 6.60
N PHE A 116 -4.24 -17.15 6.11
CA PHE A 116 -4.45 -18.14 5.06
C PHE A 116 -3.36 -19.23 5.09
N SER A 117 -3.57 -20.29 4.33
CA SER A 117 -2.60 -21.36 4.18
C SER A 117 -1.98 -21.37 2.79
N MET A 118 -0.72 -21.77 2.72
CA MET A 118 0.04 -21.99 1.49
C MET A 118 0.60 -23.40 1.47
N PRO A 119 0.74 -24.03 0.27
CA PRO A 119 1.47 -25.30 0.14
C PRO A 119 2.91 -25.14 0.66
N LYS A 120 3.38 -26.10 1.44
CA LYS A 120 4.74 -26.13 2.01
C LYS A 120 5.86 -26.14 0.97
N THR A 121 5.53 -26.44 -0.28
CA THR A 121 6.46 -26.42 -1.42
C THR A 121 6.75 -25.03 -1.98
N ARG A 122 6.09 -24.00 -1.45
CA ARG A 122 6.31 -22.59 -1.82
C ARG A 122 6.92 -21.83 -0.65
N GLU A 123 7.72 -20.84 -0.97
CA GLU A 123 8.35 -19.91 -0.01
C GLU A 123 7.83 -18.48 -0.19
N THR A 124 7.01 -18.26 -1.23
CA THR A 124 6.48 -16.96 -1.61
C THR A 124 5.02 -17.06 -2.04
N PHE A 125 4.35 -15.91 -2.05
CA PHE A 125 3.01 -15.76 -2.63
C PHE A 125 2.84 -14.36 -3.21
N ASP A 126 1.98 -14.26 -4.22
CA ASP A 126 1.68 -13.02 -4.91
C ASP A 126 0.36 -12.43 -4.45
N LEU A 127 0.35 -11.11 -4.26
CA LEU A 127 -0.85 -10.31 -4.01
C LEU A 127 -0.93 -9.19 -5.03
N THR A 128 -2.06 -9.09 -5.74
CA THR A 128 -2.38 -7.92 -6.55
C THR A 128 -3.11 -6.91 -5.67
N VAL A 129 -2.63 -5.65 -5.66
CA VAL A 129 -3.17 -4.58 -4.83
C VAL A 129 -4.09 -3.70 -5.67
N LEU A 130 -5.41 -3.97 -5.61
CA LEU A 130 -6.41 -3.40 -6.52
C LEU A 130 -6.71 -1.91 -6.31
N ASN A 131 -6.35 -1.35 -5.17
CA ASN A 131 -6.47 0.09 -4.92
C ASN A 131 -5.14 0.83 -5.00
N MET A 132 -4.13 0.22 -5.63
CA MET A 132 -2.91 0.87 -6.08
C MET A 132 -2.86 0.92 -7.60
N TYR A 133 -2.41 2.05 -8.16
CA TYR A 133 -2.43 2.32 -9.59
C TYR A 133 -1.08 2.83 -10.08
N SER A 134 -0.41 2.04 -10.90
CA SER A 134 0.79 2.45 -11.65
C SER A 134 0.43 3.07 -13.01
N SER A 135 -0.79 2.82 -13.48
CA SER A 135 -1.40 3.40 -14.69
C SER A 135 -2.93 3.37 -14.54
N LYS A 136 -3.67 3.83 -15.56
CA LYS A 136 -5.15 3.87 -15.55
C LYS A 136 -5.79 2.53 -15.13
N ASP A 137 -5.26 1.41 -15.62
CA ASP A 137 -5.80 0.07 -15.38
C ASP A 137 -4.71 -0.90 -14.81
N GLY A 138 -3.55 -0.34 -14.41
CA GLY A 138 -2.41 -1.10 -13.91
C GLY A 138 -2.38 -1.19 -12.40
N HIS A 139 -2.58 -2.40 -11.87
CA HIS A 139 -2.46 -2.70 -10.44
C HIS A 139 -1.16 -3.46 -10.17
N PRO A 140 -0.31 -3.03 -9.22
CA PRO A 140 0.91 -3.74 -8.90
C PRO A 140 0.60 -5.11 -8.28
N THR A 141 1.34 -6.10 -8.74
CA THR A 141 1.40 -7.42 -8.10
C THR A 141 2.72 -7.52 -7.33
N VAL A 142 2.63 -7.87 -6.05
CA VAL A 142 3.75 -7.92 -5.13
C VAL A 142 3.95 -9.33 -4.62
N THR A 143 5.18 -9.83 -4.70
CA THR A 143 5.59 -11.12 -4.15
C THR A 143 6.09 -10.92 -2.72
N LEU A 144 5.48 -11.61 -1.76
CA LEU A 144 5.87 -11.61 -0.35
C LEU A 144 6.51 -12.96 0.01
N ASN A 145 7.59 -12.90 0.81
CA ASN A 145 8.28 -14.07 1.36
C ASN A 145 7.72 -14.44 2.74
N TYR A 146 7.88 -15.72 3.16
CA TYR A 146 7.53 -16.21 4.49
C TYR A 146 8.43 -17.32 5.01
#